data_cf6b2360958a8b6ec72711e928847288
#
_entry.id   cf6b2360958a8b6ec72711e928847288
#
_cell.length_a   1.000
_cell.length_b   1.000
_cell.length_c   1.000
_cell.angle_alpha   90.00
_cell.angle_beta   90.00
_cell.angle_gamma   90.00
#
_symmetry.space_group_name_H-M   'P 1'
#
loop_
_entity.id
_entity.type
_entity.pdbx_description
1 polymer ?
#
loop_
_entity_poly.entity_id
_entity_poly.type
_entity_poly.pdbx_seq_one_letter_code
_entity_poly.pdbx_strand_id
1 'polypeptide(L)'
;MVYHLAKQNVGQVLVCAPSNVAVDQLAEKIEKTGLRVVRLAAKSRESSTSSVDHLALHNLVRNLDTPDKAELRKLFLLKEEIGDLTAADAKRFRQLRSKAEREILMAADVICTTCVGAGDPRLANLRFRQLLIDESTQAMEAECFIPIVLGVKQLVLVGDHCQLGPVVMCKKAAKAGLTQSLFERLVLLGIRPIRLQVQYRMHPVLSEFPSNMFYEGTLQNGVNEIDR
;
A
#
# COMPACT_ATOMS: atom_id res chain seq x y z
N MET A 1 -2.05 -12.76 -6.44
CA MET A 1 -1.88 -13.07 -5.00
C MET A 1 -2.96 -12.39 -4.15
N VAL A 2 -3.09 -11.05 -4.13
CA VAL A 2 -4.10 -10.31 -3.34
C VAL A 2 -5.53 -10.82 -3.58
N TYR A 3 -5.91 -11.07 -4.85
CA TYR A 3 -7.20 -11.66 -5.20
C TYR A 3 -7.47 -12.99 -4.47
N HIS A 4 -6.48 -13.88 -4.41
CA HIS A 4 -6.63 -15.16 -3.73
C HIS A 4 -6.70 -15.01 -2.21
N LEU A 5 -5.96 -14.04 -1.63
CA LEU A 5 -6.07 -13.71 -0.22
C LEU A 5 -7.49 -13.22 0.12
N ALA A 6 -8.01 -12.26 -0.66
CA ALA A 6 -9.36 -11.73 -0.45
C ALA A 6 -10.46 -12.81 -0.60
N LYS A 7 -10.28 -13.76 -1.54
CA LYS A 7 -11.23 -14.86 -1.77
C LYS A 7 -11.25 -15.91 -0.65
N GLN A 8 -10.28 -15.91 0.26
CA GLN A 8 -10.34 -16.78 1.44
C GLN A 8 -11.41 -16.33 2.46
N ASN A 9 -11.96 -15.13 2.32
CA ASN A 9 -13.02 -14.57 3.17
C ASN A 9 -12.71 -14.60 4.68
N VAL A 10 -11.44 -14.47 5.05
CA VAL A 10 -11.01 -14.42 6.46
C VAL A 10 -10.95 -13.00 7.02
N GLY A 11 -11.37 -12.02 6.23
CA GLY A 11 -11.40 -10.60 6.53
C GLY A 11 -10.79 -9.76 5.42
N GLN A 12 -10.61 -8.48 5.69
CA GLN A 12 -10.00 -7.52 4.76
C GLN A 12 -8.51 -7.80 4.60
N VAL A 13 -8.00 -7.56 3.39
CA VAL A 13 -6.57 -7.65 3.09
C VAL A 13 -5.95 -6.25 3.19
N LEU A 14 -4.87 -6.11 3.95
CA LEU A 14 -4.05 -4.92 3.95
C LEU A 14 -2.89 -5.11 2.96
N VAL A 15 -2.71 -4.14 2.08
CA VAL A 15 -1.62 -4.13 1.10
C VAL A 15 -0.77 -2.89 1.33
N CYS A 16 0.52 -3.09 1.55
CA CYS A 16 1.46 -2.02 1.84
C CYS A 16 2.65 -2.03 0.87
N ALA A 17 3.27 -0.86 0.73
CA ALA A 17 4.59 -0.70 0.12
C ALA A 17 5.30 0.49 0.78
N PRO A 18 6.64 0.62 0.68
CA PRO A 18 7.36 1.73 1.28
C PRO A 18 7.06 3.08 0.61
N SER A 19 6.75 3.10 -0.68
CA SER A 19 6.51 4.34 -1.43
C SER A 19 5.05 4.50 -1.87
N ASN A 20 4.59 5.76 -2.00
CA ASN A 20 3.26 6.06 -2.49
C ASN A 20 3.06 5.61 -3.95
N VAL A 21 4.08 5.76 -4.79
CA VAL A 21 4.03 5.35 -6.20
C VAL A 21 3.78 3.84 -6.31
N ALA A 22 4.49 3.04 -5.52
CA ALA A 22 4.30 1.59 -5.50
C ALA A 22 2.89 1.23 -5.02
N VAL A 23 2.38 1.90 -3.97
CA VAL A 23 1.01 1.67 -3.49
C VAL A 23 -0.04 2.03 -4.55
N ASP A 24 0.15 3.13 -5.27
CA ASP A 24 -0.79 3.57 -6.31
C ASP A 24 -0.82 2.56 -7.48
N GLN A 25 0.34 2.06 -7.92
CA GLN A 25 0.44 1.01 -8.93
C GLN A 25 -0.20 -0.32 -8.48
N LEU A 26 -0.05 -0.68 -7.20
CA LEU A 26 -0.72 -1.86 -6.64
C LEU A 26 -2.23 -1.68 -6.63
N ALA A 27 -2.73 -0.54 -6.14
CA ALA A 27 -4.15 -0.24 -6.08
C ALA A 27 -4.81 -0.33 -7.46
N GLU A 28 -4.19 0.26 -8.49
CA GLU A 28 -4.65 0.19 -9.88
C GLU A 28 -4.74 -1.25 -10.42
N LYS A 29 -3.69 -2.05 -10.14
CA LYS A 29 -3.67 -3.45 -10.59
C LYS A 29 -4.69 -4.32 -9.84
N ILE A 30 -4.90 -4.06 -8.55
CA ILE A 30 -5.84 -4.82 -7.72
C ILE A 30 -7.28 -4.48 -8.12
N GLU A 31 -7.60 -3.21 -8.39
CA GLU A 31 -8.92 -2.77 -8.87
C GLU A 31 -9.36 -3.55 -10.11
N LYS A 32 -8.45 -3.80 -11.05
CA LYS A 32 -8.73 -4.58 -12.29
C LYS A 32 -9.19 -6.01 -12.01
N THR A 33 -9.04 -6.51 -10.79
CA THR A 33 -9.53 -7.83 -10.37
C THR A 33 -11.00 -7.83 -9.93
N GLY A 34 -11.65 -6.65 -9.89
CA GLY A 34 -13.03 -6.49 -9.46
C GLY A 34 -13.23 -6.45 -7.93
N LEU A 35 -12.15 -6.37 -7.15
CA LEU A 35 -12.21 -6.18 -5.71
C LEU A 35 -12.49 -4.71 -5.36
N ARG A 36 -13.19 -4.48 -4.25
CA ARG A 36 -13.40 -3.13 -3.71
C ARG A 36 -12.13 -2.66 -3.02
N VAL A 37 -11.39 -1.78 -3.69
CA VAL A 37 -10.11 -1.24 -3.24
C VAL A 37 -10.31 0.15 -2.66
N VAL A 38 -9.69 0.41 -1.52
CA VAL A 38 -9.59 1.75 -0.94
C VAL A 38 -8.12 2.13 -0.80
N ARG A 39 -7.74 3.26 -1.40
CA ARG A 39 -6.42 3.87 -1.25
C ARG A 39 -6.45 4.84 -0.08
N LEU A 40 -5.76 4.51 1.01
CA LEU A 40 -5.59 5.37 2.15
C LEU A 40 -4.28 6.15 2.03
N ALA A 41 -4.36 7.45 1.82
CA ALA A 41 -3.23 8.37 1.82
C ALA A 41 -3.21 9.21 3.10
N ALA A 42 -2.04 9.75 3.44
CA ALA A 42 -1.91 10.74 4.50
C ALA A 42 -2.71 12.02 4.16
N LYS A 43 -3.29 12.68 5.16
CA LYS A 43 -4.09 13.90 4.96
C LYS A 43 -3.34 15.01 4.24
N SER A 44 -2.03 15.12 4.46
CA SER A 44 -1.16 16.10 3.77
C SER A 44 -1.05 15.85 2.25
N ARG A 45 -1.44 14.68 1.76
CA ARG A 45 -1.40 14.31 0.35
C ARG A 45 -2.77 14.28 -0.32
N GLU A 46 -3.83 14.64 0.39
CA GLU A 46 -5.20 14.67 -0.18
C GLU A 46 -5.34 15.69 -1.33
N SER A 47 -4.42 16.66 -1.44
CA SER A 47 -4.35 17.65 -2.54
C SER A 47 -3.46 17.23 -3.71
N SER A 48 -2.74 16.11 -3.60
CA SER A 48 -1.85 15.63 -4.67
C SER A 48 -2.62 14.75 -5.63
N THR A 49 -2.55 15.02 -6.93
CA THR A 49 -3.16 14.17 -7.96
C THR A 49 -2.41 12.86 -8.14
N SER A 50 -3.17 11.79 -8.29
CA SER A 50 -2.67 10.43 -8.53
C SER A 50 -3.54 9.73 -9.59
N SER A 51 -2.97 8.76 -10.30
CA SER A 51 -3.72 7.92 -11.26
C SER A 51 -4.87 7.13 -10.62
N VAL A 52 -4.86 6.98 -9.30
CA VAL A 52 -5.84 6.24 -8.51
C VAL A 52 -6.67 7.13 -7.59
N ASP A 53 -6.83 8.41 -7.94
CA ASP A 53 -7.61 9.37 -7.16
C ASP A 53 -9.05 8.92 -6.91
N HIS A 54 -9.65 8.21 -7.86
CA HIS A 54 -10.99 7.63 -7.72
C HIS A 54 -11.09 6.55 -6.63
N LEU A 55 -9.98 5.93 -6.24
CA LEU A 55 -9.88 4.96 -5.13
C LEU A 55 -9.51 5.61 -3.80
N ALA A 56 -9.10 6.88 -3.83
CA ALA A 56 -8.65 7.58 -2.63
C ALA A 56 -9.82 7.79 -1.66
N LEU A 57 -9.61 7.44 -0.39
CA LEU A 57 -10.65 7.50 0.64
C LEU A 57 -11.35 8.86 0.70
N HIS A 58 -10.61 9.97 0.61
CA HIS A 58 -11.19 11.32 0.66
C HIS A 58 -12.10 11.60 -0.53
N ASN A 59 -11.78 11.12 -1.72
CA ASN A 59 -12.61 11.25 -2.92
C ASN A 59 -13.83 10.32 -2.86
N LEU A 60 -13.67 9.09 -2.37
CA LEU A 60 -14.79 8.19 -2.14
C LEU A 60 -15.80 8.79 -1.16
N VAL A 61 -15.34 9.44 -0.09
CA VAL A 61 -16.22 10.16 0.86
C VAL A 61 -16.93 11.33 0.20
N ARG A 62 -16.23 12.11 -0.65
CA ARG A 62 -16.79 13.27 -1.34
C ARG A 62 -17.85 12.89 -2.37
N ASN A 63 -17.65 11.76 -3.07
CA ASN A 63 -18.52 11.28 -4.14
C ASN A 63 -19.65 10.36 -3.65
N LEU A 64 -19.83 10.21 -2.33
CA LEU A 64 -20.92 9.44 -1.79
C LEU A 64 -22.26 10.13 -2.08
N ASP A 65 -23.07 9.49 -2.91
CA ASP A 65 -24.40 9.97 -3.30
C ASP A 65 -25.50 9.11 -2.63
N THR A 66 -25.61 9.27 -1.31
CA THR A 66 -26.69 8.61 -0.54
C THR A 66 -27.48 9.65 0.24
N PRO A 67 -28.82 9.49 0.40
CA PRO A 67 -29.66 10.43 1.14
C PRO A 67 -29.15 10.75 2.54
N ASP A 68 -28.64 9.75 3.26
CA ASP A 68 -28.10 9.91 4.61
C ASP A 68 -26.85 10.81 4.68
N LYS A 69 -26.24 11.13 3.53
CA LYS A 69 -25.01 11.94 3.43
C LYS A 69 -25.22 13.30 2.78
N ALA A 70 -26.47 13.67 2.50
CA ALA A 70 -26.82 14.99 1.96
C ALA A 70 -26.31 16.13 2.85
N GLU A 71 -26.34 15.96 4.17
CA GLU A 71 -25.81 16.92 5.15
C GLU A 71 -24.29 17.08 5.02
N LEU A 72 -23.56 15.98 4.89
CA LEU A 72 -22.10 16.02 4.69
C LEU A 72 -21.74 16.74 3.40
N ARG A 73 -22.49 16.50 2.32
CA ARG A 73 -22.28 17.18 1.02
C ARG A 73 -22.53 18.68 1.13
N LYS A 74 -23.61 19.10 1.83
CA LYS A 74 -23.87 20.52 2.08
C LYS A 74 -22.71 21.19 2.83
N LEU A 75 -22.17 20.53 3.84
CA LEU A 75 -21.04 21.05 4.62
C LEU A 75 -19.73 21.09 3.79
N PHE A 76 -19.53 20.15 2.84
CA PHE A 76 -18.42 20.24 1.89
C PHE A 76 -18.54 21.48 1.01
N LEU A 77 -19.72 21.70 0.41
CA LEU A 77 -19.97 22.86 -0.46
C LEU A 77 -19.82 24.18 0.32
N LEU A 78 -20.41 24.25 1.51
CA LEU A 78 -20.30 25.43 2.37
C LEU A 78 -18.82 25.73 2.71
N LYS A 79 -18.02 24.71 3.00
CA LYS A 79 -16.60 24.87 3.26
C LYS A 79 -15.82 25.35 2.03
N GLU A 80 -16.22 24.93 0.84
CA GLU A 80 -15.58 25.39 -0.42
C GLU A 80 -15.94 26.83 -0.76
N GLU A 81 -17.17 27.27 -0.45
CA GLU A 81 -17.65 28.61 -0.75
C GLU A 81 -17.14 29.67 0.26
N ILE A 82 -17.15 29.36 1.55
CA ILE A 82 -16.89 30.32 2.63
C ILE A 82 -15.48 30.17 3.19
N GLY A 83 -14.82 29.02 2.97
CA GLY A 83 -13.48 28.71 3.50
C GLY A 83 -13.54 28.15 4.93
N ASP A 84 -14.09 28.91 5.89
CA ASP A 84 -14.16 28.53 7.30
C ASP A 84 -15.59 28.23 7.74
N LEU A 85 -15.80 27.07 8.34
CA LEU A 85 -17.06 26.65 8.93
C LEU A 85 -17.19 27.23 10.36
N THR A 86 -18.45 27.46 10.81
CA THR A 86 -18.68 27.75 12.23
C THR A 86 -18.17 26.60 13.12
N ALA A 87 -17.87 26.86 14.39
CA ALA A 87 -17.39 25.84 15.31
C ALA A 87 -18.33 24.63 15.42
N ALA A 88 -19.66 24.88 15.36
CA ALA A 88 -20.69 23.85 15.38
C ALA A 88 -20.66 23.02 14.10
N ASP A 89 -20.63 23.67 12.93
CA ASP A 89 -20.59 23.01 11.62
C ASP A 89 -19.28 22.24 11.42
N ALA A 90 -18.14 22.80 11.86
CA ALA A 90 -16.86 22.15 11.82
C ALA A 90 -16.81 20.86 12.68
N LYS A 91 -17.47 20.86 13.85
CA LYS A 91 -17.62 19.68 14.69
C LYS A 91 -18.51 18.63 14.00
N ARG A 92 -19.65 19.06 13.46
CA ARG A 92 -20.59 18.20 12.75
C ARG A 92 -19.97 17.59 11.49
N PHE A 93 -19.27 18.40 10.70
CA PHE A 93 -18.52 17.98 9.52
C PHE A 93 -17.51 16.86 9.84
N ARG A 94 -16.71 17.05 10.91
CA ARG A 94 -15.73 16.04 11.33
C ARG A 94 -16.40 14.72 11.72
N GLN A 95 -17.52 14.78 12.44
CA GLN A 95 -18.27 13.58 12.84
C GLN A 95 -18.82 12.82 11.64
N LEU A 96 -19.49 13.51 10.73
CA LEU A 96 -20.08 12.89 9.53
C LEU A 96 -19.00 12.34 8.60
N ARG A 97 -17.91 13.09 8.39
CA ARG A 97 -16.77 12.64 7.60
C ARG A 97 -16.16 11.36 8.20
N SER A 98 -15.89 11.35 9.50
CA SER A 98 -15.30 10.19 10.17
C SER A 98 -16.22 8.95 10.11
N LYS A 99 -17.54 9.14 10.23
CA LYS A 99 -18.52 8.07 10.04
C LYS A 99 -18.46 7.50 8.63
N ALA A 100 -18.47 8.38 7.62
CA ALA A 100 -18.40 8.00 6.22
C ALA A 100 -17.07 7.29 5.87
N GLU A 101 -15.93 7.81 6.33
CA GLU A 101 -14.61 7.18 6.17
C GLU A 101 -14.62 5.75 6.74
N ARG A 102 -15.17 5.58 7.95
CA ARG A 102 -15.27 4.26 8.59
C ARG A 102 -16.14 3.28 7.80
N GLU A 103 -17.29 3.72 7.31
CA GLU A 103 -18.20 2.87 6.53
C GLU A 103 -17.51 2.38 5.24
N ILE A 104 -16.82 3.28 4.52
CA ILE A 104 -16.07 2.93 3.30
C ILE A 104 -14.95 1.94 3.62
N LEU A 105 -14.14 2.23 4.66
CA LEU A 105 -13.06 1.34 5.06
C LEU A 105 -13.57 -0.04 5.46
N MET A 106 -14.68 -0.13 6.19
CA MET A 106 -15.27 -1.41 6.59
C MET A 106 -15.87 -2.19 5.41
N ALA A 107 -16.34 -1.50 4.36
CA ALA A 107 -16.92 -2.13 3.18
C ALA A 107 -15.86 -2.59 2.16
N ALA A 108 -14.61 -2.16 2.28
CA ALA A 108 -13.54 -2.51 1.36
C ALA A 108 -13.14 -4.00 1.49
N ASP A 109 -12.75 -4.61 0.38
CA ASP A 109 -12.13 -5.94 0.37
C ASP A 109 -10.62 -5.82 0.60
N VAL A 110 -10.03 -4.72 0.08
CA VAL A 110 -8.59 -4.43 0.14
C VAL A 110 -8.36 -2.96 0.51
N ILE A 111 -7.47 -2.73 1.45
CA ILE A 111 -6.99 -1.38 1.78
C ILE A 111 -5.52 -1.28 1.39
N CYS A 112 -5.19 -0.27 0.56
CA CYS A 112 -3.85 0.00 0.08
C CYS A 112 -3.29 1.26 0.75
N THR A 113 -2.12 1.15 1.40
CA THR A 113 -1.46 2.29 2.05
C THR A 113 0.06 2.09 2.11
N THR A 114 0.81 3.11 2.48
CA THR A 114 2.25 2.92 2.76
C THR A 114 2.44 2.17 4.08
N CYS A 115 3.60 1.54 4.29
CA CYS A 115 3.91 0.89 5.56
C CYS A 115 3.72 1.84 6.75
N VAL A 116 4.23 3.07 6.63
CA VAL A 116 4.05 4.13 7.65
C VAL A 116 2.58 4.58 7.72
N GLY A 117 1.90 4.68 6.57
CA GLY A 117 0.48 5.05 6.50
C GLY A 117 -0.47 4.04 7.18
N ALA A 118 -0.03 2.80 7.38
CA ALA A 118 -0.79 1.82 8.16
C ALA A 118 -0.95 2.19 9.65
N GLY A 119 -0.12 3.10 10.15
CA GLY A 119 -0.26 3.69 11.49
C GLY A 119 -1.33 4.79 11.59
N ASP A 120 -2.09 5.06 10.54
CA ASP A 120 -3.15 6.08 10.55
C ASP A 120 -4.24 5.73 11.57
N PRO A 121 -4.69 6.68 12.42
CA PRO A 121 -5.75 6.46 13.40
C PRO A 121 -7.04 5.91 12.82
N ARG A 122 -7.33 6.16 11.54
CA ARG A 122 -8.49 5.62 10.84
C ARG A 122 -8.48 4.09 10.74
N LEU A 123 -7.30 3.46 10.80
CA LEU A 123 -7.12 2.01 10.78
C LEU A 123 -7.01 1.39 12.18
N ALA A 124 -6.82 2.17 13.25
CA ALA A 124 -6.51 1.69 14.59
C ALA A 124 -7.52 0.66 15.15
N ASN A 125 -8.80 0.79 14.78
CA ASN A 125 -9.88 -0.11 15.22
C ASN A 125 -10.16 -1.26 14.24
N LEU A 126 -9.48 -1.32 13.10
CA LEU A 126 -9.56 -2.43 12.16
C LEU A 126 -8.55 -3.51 12.53
N ARG A 127 -8.82 -4.73 12.11
CA ARG A 127 -7.91 -5.87 12.29
C ARG A 127 -7.77 -6.61 10.97
N PHE A 128 -6.53 -6.72 10.53
CA PHE A 128 -6.19 -7.34 9.26
C PHE A 128 -5.52 -8.69 9.52
N ARG A 129 -6.19 -9.77 9.19
CA ARG A 129 -5.58 -11.11 9.30
C ARG A 129 -4.52 -11.36 8.22
N GLN A 130 -4.66 -10.69 7.09
CA GLN A 130 -3.78 -10.86 5.92
C GLN A 130 -3.13 -9.55 5.55
N LEU A 131 -1.82 -9.57 5.42
CA LEU A 131 -0.99 -8.44 5.03
C LEU A 131 -0.06 -8.85 3.90
N LEU A 132 -0.02 -8.04 2.84
CA LEU A 132 1.00 -8.13 1.81
C LEU A 132 1.83 -6.84 1.83
N ILE A 133 3.16 -6.97 1.87
CA ILE A 133 4.09 -5.83 1.72
C ILE A 133 4.88 -6.06 0.44
N ASP A 134 4.69 -5.20 -0.54
CA ASP A 134 5.47 -5.18 -1.78
C ASP A 134 6.68 -4.24 -1.63
N GLU A 135 7.74 -4.51 -2.40
CA GLU A 135 9.04 -3.83 -2.27
C GLU A 135 9.56 -3.85 -0.82
N SER A 136 9.31 -4.95 -0.11
CA SER A 136 9.59 -5.08 1.32
C SER A 136 11.09 -5.04 1.65
N THR A 137 11.95 -5.25 0.68
CA THR A 137 13.41 -5.08 0.80
C THR A 137 13.83 -3.62 0.84
N GLN A 138 12.99 -2.69 0.36
CA GLN A 138 13.22 -1.24 0.40
C GLN A 138 12.64 -0.57 1.66
N ALA A 139 11.90 -1.30 2.47
CA ALA A 139 11.35 -0.81 3.75
C ALA A 139 12.27 -1.17 4.91
N MET A 140 12.50 -0.22 5.82
CA MET A 140 13.15 -0.53 7.09
C MET A 140 12.31 -1.54 7.88
N GLU A 141 12.93 -2.40 8.65
CA GLU A 141 12.22 -3.39 9.45
C GLU A 141 11.16 -2.75 10.36
N ALA A 142 11.49 -1.62 11.00
CA ALA A 142 10.57 -0.88 11.84
C ALA A 142 9.30 -0.41 11.10
N GLU A 143 9.42 -0.02 9.84
CA GLU A 143 8.28 0.37 9.01
C GLU A 143 7.36 -0.82 8.71
N CYS A 144 7.93 -2.01 8.49
CA CYS A 144 7.17 -3.23 8.26
C CYS A 144 6.36 -3.65 9.51
N PHE A 145 6.85 -3.37 10.71
CA PHE A 145 6.13 -3.71 11.95
C PHE A 145 4.86 -2.87 12.15
N ILE A 146 4.77 -1.66 11.60
CA ILE A 146 3.57 -0.81 11.74
C ILE A 146 2.30 -1.54 11.24
N PRO A 147 2.24 -2.06 10.01
CA PRO A 147 1.08 -2.82 9.56
C PRO A 147 0.94 -4.19 10.24
N ILE A 148 2.04 -4.84 10.65
CA ILE A 148 2.02 -6.19 11.23
C ILE A 148 1.25 -6.20 12.56
N VAL A 149 1.39 -5.17 13.39
CA VAL A 149 0.72 -5.10 14.71
C VAL A 149 -0.79 -4.90 14.63
N LEU A 150 -1.37 -4.67 13.44
CA LEU A 150 -2.80 -4.56 13.24
C LEU A 150 -3.57 -5.90 13.28
N GLY A 151 -2.97 -6.95 13.83
CA GLY A 151 -3.61 -8.25 14.05
C GLY A 151 -3.29 -9.30 12.99
N VAL A 152 -2.21 -9.11 12.25
CA VAL A 152 -1.78 -9.98 11.15
C VAL A 152 -1.51 -11.41 11.62
N LYS A 153 -2.05 -12.39 10.88
CA LYS A 153 -1.83 -13.83 11.07
C LYS A 153 -1.11 -14.45 9.87
N GLN A 154 -1.30 -13.87 8.70
CA GLN A 154 -0.65 -14.27 7.46
C GLN A 154 0.05 -13.06 6.85
N LEU A 155 1.37 -13.14 6.76
CA LEU A 155 2.24 -12.11 6.18
C LEU A 155 2.82 -12.61 4.87
N VAL A 156 2.71 -11.81 3.82
CA VAL A 156 3.37 -12.02 2.53
C VAL A 156 4.31 -10.87 2.29
N LEU A 157 5.60 -11.15 2.23
CA LEU A 157 6.63 -10.19 1.86
C LEU A 157 7.03 -10.45 0.41
N VAL A 158 6.95 -9.40 -0.41
CA VAL A 158 7.40 -9.43 -1.81
C VAL A 158 8.55 -8.43 -1.94
N GLY A 159 9.63 -8.85 -2.58
CA GLY A 159 10.81 -8.02 -2.74
C GLY A 159 11.99 -8.80 -3.29
N ASP A 160 13.08 -8.10 -3.53
CA ASP A 160 14.30 -8.66 -4.08
C ASP A 160 15.52 -8.13 -3.31
N HIS A 161 16.11 -8.98 -2.51
CA HIS A 161 17.27 -8.62 -1.67
C HIS A 161 18.59 -8.45 -2.46
N CYS A 162 18.59 -8.78 -3.75
CA CYS A 162 19.71 -8.49 -4.66
C CYS A 162 19.62 -7.08 -5.26
N GLN A 163 18.51 -6.35 -5.00
CA GLN A 163 18.32 -4.95 -5.40
C GLN A 163 18.58 -3.99 -4.23
N LEU A 164 18.21 -2.70 -4.43
CA LEU A 164 18.45 -1.67 -3.42
C LEU A 164 17.69 -1.96 -2.12
N GLY A 165 18.38 -1.79 -1.01
CA GLY A 165 17.80 -1.86 0.33
C GLY A 165 17.18 -0.53 0.78
N PRO A 166 16.78 -0.43 2.07
CA PRO A 166 16.22 0.78 2.65
C PRO A 166 17.18 1.97 2.61
N VAL A 167 16.66 3.15 2.28
CA VAL A 167 17.45 4.39 2.28
C VAL A 167 17.47 4.99 3.67
N VAL A 168 18.64 5.03 4.32
CA VAL A 168 18.84 5.62 5.64
C VAL A 168 19.78 6.82 5.54
N MET A 169 19.26 8.02 5.74
CA MET A 169 20.04 9.27 5.60
C MET A 169 21.11 9.44 6.70
N CYS A 170 20.87 8.93 7.89
CA CYS A 170 21.81 9.01 9.00
C CYS A 170 22.87 7.90 8.88
N LYS A 171 24.11 8.28 8.56
CA LYS A 171 25.24 7.34 8.42
C LYS A 171 25.50 6.50 9.69
N LYS A 172 25.28 7.06 10.89
CA LYS A 172 25.45 6.33 12.16
C LYS A 172 24.36 5.26 12.31
N ALA A 173 23.12 5.59 11.98
CA ALA A 173 22.01 4.64 12.03
C ALA A 173 22.17 3.52 10.96
N ALA A 174 22.63 3.87 9.77
CA ALA A 174 22.96 2.90 8.74
C ALA A 174 24.02 1.90 9.21
N LYS A 175 25.12 2.38 9.81
CA LYS A 175 26.17 1.54 10.38
C LYS A 175 25.70 0.68 11.57
N ALA A 176 24.68 1.14 12.29
CA ALA A 176 24.06 0.39 13.38
C ALA A 176 23.05 -0.68 12.90
N GLY A 177 22.91 -0.88 11.58
CA GLY A 177 22.07 -1.94 11.01
C GLY A 177 20.67 -1.51 10.60
N LEU A 178 20.30 -0.21 10.65
CA LEU A 178 18.96 0.25 10.26
C LEU A 178 18.65 0.06 8.76
N THR A 179 19.66 -0.21 7.93
CA THR A 179 19.53 -0.54 6.50
C THR A 179 19.09 -1.98 6.25
N GLN A 180 19.07 -2.83 7.27
CA GLN A 180 18.58 -4.21 7.12
C GLN A 180 17.07 -4.21 7.04
N SER A 181 16.51 -4.83 5.98
CA SER A 181 15.08 -5.04 5.85
C SER A 181 14.62 -6.28 6.62
N LEU A 182 13.33 -6.32 6.97
CA LEU A 182 12.73 -7.53 7.55
C LEU A 182 12.88 -8.74 6.60
N PHE A 183 12.70 -8.53 5.28
CA PHE A 183 12.85 -9.58 4.29
C PHE A 183 14.25 -10.19 4.34
N GLU A 184 15.29 -9.35 4.25
CA GLU A 184 16.68 -9.79 4.29
C GLU A 184 17.00 -10.53 5.60
N ARG A 185 16.57 -9.98 6.74
CA ARG A 185 16.79 -10.63 8.03
C ARG A 185 16.16 -12.03 8.10
N LEU A 186 14.95 -12.21 7.57
CA LEU A 186 14.30 -13.52 7.54
C LEU A 186 15.06 -14.51 6.63
N VAL A 187 15.58 -14.05 5.51
CA VAL A 187 16.44 -14.88 4.63
C VAL A 187 17.72 -15.31 5.36
N LEU A 188 18.37 -14.38 6.07
CA LEU A 188 19.57 -14.69 6.88
C LEU A 188 19.26 -15.67 8.03
N LEU A 189 18.05 -15.67 8.56
CA LEU A 189 17.58 -16.64 9.55
C LEU A 189 17.19 -18.00 8.97
N GLY A 190 17.40 -18.19 7.66
CA GLY A 190 17.19 -19.48 6.98
C GLY A 190 15.78 -19.67 6.41
N ILE A 191 14.92 -18.67 6.43
CA ILE A 191 13.63 -18.73 5.74
C ILE A 191 13.88 -18.60 4.24
N ARG A 192 13.58 -19.68 3.50
CA ARG A 192 13.80 -19.72 2.05
C ARG A 192 12.67 -18.98 1.32
N PRO A 193 12.96 -17.92 0.55
CA PRO A 193 11.96 -17.27 -0.27
C PRO A 193 11.59 -18.12 -1.49
N ILE A 194 10.35 -17.93 -1.98
CA ILE A 194 9.94 -18.47 -3.28
C ILE A 194 10.47 -17.53 -4.35
N ARG A 195 11.37 -18.00 -5.20
CA ARG A 195 12.00 -17.20 -6.24
C ARG A 195 11.18 -17.24 -7.53
N LEU A 196 10.82 -16.05 -8.04
CA LEU A 196 10.29 -15.91 -9.40
C LEU A 196 11.47 -15.85 -10.37
N GLN A 197 11.50 -16.72 -11.37
CA GLN A 197 12.64 -16.90 -12.27
C GLN A 197 12.41 -16.28 -13.65
N VAL A 198 11.16 -15.99 -14.04
CA VAL A 198 10.84 -15.46 -15.37
C VAL A 198 10.69 -13.95 -15.31
N GLN A 199 11.50 -13.23 -16.06
CA GLN A 199 11.39 -11.78 -16.25
C GLN A 199 10.65 -11.45 -17.55
N TYR A 200 9.83 -10.38 -17.53
CA TYR A 200 9.02 -9.90 -18.67
C TYR A 200 9.31 -8.44 -19.03
N ARG A 201 10.30 -7.80 -18.40
CA ARG A 201 10.59 -6.37 -18.53
C ARG A 201 11.70 -6.07 -19.52
N MET A 202 12.82 -6.76 -19.38
CA MET A 202 14.05 -6.44 -20.12
C MET A 202 14.14 -7.24 -21.41
N HIS A 203 14.77 -6.63 -22.42
CA HIS A 203 15.27 -7.36 -23.57
C HIS A 203 16.19 -8.51 -23.12
N PRO A 204 16.17 -9.71 -23.75
CA PRO A 204 16.97 -10.87 -23.34
C PRO A 204 18.46 -10.57 -23.13
N VAL A 205 19.08 -9.84 -24.07
CA VAL A 205 20.50 -9.45 -24.00
C VAL A 205 20.78 -8.56 -22.76
N LEU A 206 19.86 -7.66 -22.39
CA LEU A 206 20.03 -6.80 -21.22
C LEU A 206 19.85 -7.55 -19.90
N SER A 207 19.10 -8.66 -19.89
CA SER A 207 18.87 -9.48 -18.70
C SER A 207 20.02 -10.44 -18.38
N GLU A 208 20.90 -10.73 -19.35
CA GLU A 208 21.99 -11.69 -19.20
C GLU A 208 22.99 -11.26 -18.11
N PHE A 209 23.42 -10.01 -18.14
CA PHE A 209 24.39 -9.50 -17.16
C PHE A 209 23.84 -9.56 -15.72
N PRO A 210 22.67 -8.99 -15.37
CA PRO A 210 22.15 -9.10 -14.01
C PRO A 210 21.83 -10.55 -13.63
N SER A 211 21.39 -11.39 -14.56
CA SER A 211 21.15 -12.81 -14.31
C SER A 211 22.41 -13.50 -13.79
N ASN A 212 23.53 -13.32 -14.49
CA ASN A 212 24.78 -13.96 -14.13
C ASN A 212 25.40 -13.38 -12.85
N MET A 213 25.31 -12.05 -12.65
CA MET A 213 25.94 -11.38 -11.51
C MET A 213 25.20 -11.54 -10.20
N PHE A 214 23.86 -11.58 -10.21
CA PHE A 214 23.04 -11.49 -9.00
C PHE A 214 22.10 -12.68 -8.80
N TYR A 215 21.84 -13.47 -9.85
CA TYR A 215 20.83 -14.53 -9.81
C TYR A 215 21.36 -15.88 -10.31
N GLU A 216 22.68 -16.10 -10.24
CA GLU A 216 23.34 -17.38 -10.56
C GLU A 216 23.03 -17.89 -11.98
N GLY A 217 22.77 -16.98 -12.93
CA GLY A 217 22.40 -17.30 -14.31
C GLY A 217 21.04 -17.97 -14.47
N THR A 218 20.17 -17.91 -13.44
CA THR A 218 18.90 -18.69 -13.42
C THR A 218 17.69 -17.91 -13.92
N LEU A 219 17.82 -16.61 -14.25
CA LEU A 219 16.70 -15.86 -14.81
C LEU A 219 16.37 -16.33 -16.23
N GLN A 220 15.10 -16.52 -16.48
CA GLN A 220 14.55 -16.90 -17.78
C GLN A 220 13.83 -15.68 -18.39
N ASN A 221 13.89 -15.57 -19.71
CA ASN A 221 13.19 -14.50 -20.43
C ASN A 221 11.80 -14.97 -20.84
N GLY A 222 10.76 -14.29 -20.37
CA GLY A 222 9.38 -14.48 -20.79
C GLY A 222 9.00 -13.56 -21.97
N VAL A 223 9.96 -12.82 -22.53
CA VAL A 223 9.82 -11.95 -23.71
C VAL A 223 10.92 -12.31 -24.70
N ASN A 224 10.62 -12.17 -25.99
CA ASN A 224 11.58 -12.38 -27.08
C ASN A 224 12.24 -11.06 -27.49
N GLU A 225 13.30 -11.14 -28.32
CA GLU A 225 14.02 -9.97 -28.84
C GLU A 225 13.09 -9.05 -29.67
N ILE A 226 12.06 -9.61 -30.32
CA ILE A 226 11.10 -8.87 -31.14
C ILE A 226 10.06 -8.11 -30.29
N ASP A 227 9.85 -8.53 -29.04
CA ASP A 227 8.83 -7.96 -28.14
C ASP A 227 9.33 -6.70 -27.40
N ARG A 228 10.63 -6.34 -27.55
CA ARG A 228 11.31 -5.27 -26.78
C ARG A 228 12.32 -4.47 -27.63
#